data_6b0a108c925d381c34a5ac532a6f1fd6
#
_entry.id   6b0a108c925d381c34a5ac532a6f1fd6
#
_cell.length_a   1.000
_cell.length_b   1.000
_cell.length_c   1.000
_cell.angle_alpha   90.00
_cell.angle_beta   90.00
_cell.angle_gamma   90.00
#
_symmetry.space_group_name_H-M   'P 1'
#
loop_
_entity.id
_entity.type
_entity.pdbx_description
1 polymer ?
#
loop_
_entity_poly.entity_id
_entity_poly.type
_entity_poly.pdbx_seq_one_letter_code
_entity_poly.pdbx_strand_id
1 'polypeptide(L)'
;DLAGLMQHYRQRWGSRRFVLIGFSFGADALPAIYNNLPLAQRDAIDALVLLNPARTGSFEIHLQGWLGRTNPDVASGPELARLPAAKLLCVYGTEESAESGCTLPETPGGKLMLPGGHHYDNDYPKLAERIIAAINSRQETVQAGK
;
A
#
# COMPACT_ATOMS: atom_id res chain seq x y z
N ASP A 1 -6.60 15.07 -1.99
CA ASP A 1 -7.33 14.16 -1.09
C ASP A 1 -7.81 12.95 -1.89
N LEU A 2 -7.52 11.75 -1.39
CA LEU A 2 -7.78 10.47 -2.08
C LEU A 2 -9.28 10.26 -2.35
N ALA A 3 -10.15 10.63 -1.41
CA ALA A 3 -11.61 10.51 -1.58
C ALA A 3 -12.10 11.35 -2.76
N GLY A 4 -11.58 12.56 -2.92
CA GLY A 4 -11.88 13.43 -4.05
C GLY A 4 -11.40 12.86 -5.38
N LEU A 5 -10.21 12.27 -5.41
CA LEU A 5 -9.69 11.58 -6.61
C LEU A 5 -10.56 10.37 -6.99
N MET A 6 -10.95 9.54 -6.04
CA MET A 6 -11.85 8.40 -6.29
C MET A 6 -13.21 8.87 -6.82
N GLN A 7 -13.77 9.95 -6.27
CA GLN A 7 -15.01 10.54 -6.76
C GLN A 7 -14.86 11.07 -8.18
N HIS A 8 -13.76 11.78 -8.48
CA HIS A 8 -13.48 12.30 -9.82
C HIS A 8 -13.46 11.18 -10.87
N TYR A 9 -12.72 10.09 -10.62
CA TYR A 9 -12.62 8.98 -11.57
C TYR A 9 -13.89 8.14 -11.67
N ARG A 10 -14.70 8.08 -10.61
CA ARG A 10 -16.07 7.54 -10.71
C ARG A 10 -16.92 8.31 -11.69
N GLN A 11 -16.88 9.64 -11.64
CA GLN A 11 -17.65 10.48 -12.53
C GLN A 11 -17.12 10.46 -13.96
N ARG A 12 -15.80 10.49 -14.11
CA ARG A 12 -15.15 10.60 -15.43
C ARG A 12 -15.13 9.30 -16.22
N TRP A 13 -14.88 8.18 -15.55
CA TRP A 13 -14.66 6.88 -16.19
C TRP A 13 -15.69 5.82 -15.79
N GLY A 14 -16.64 6.14 -14.94
CA GLY A 14 -17.59 5.16 -14.41
C GLY A 14 -16.95 4.12 -13.47
N SER A 15 -15.73 4.36 -13.00
CA SER A 15 -14.99 3.42 -12.16
C SER A 15 -15.69 3.21 -10.82
N ARG A 16 -16.10 1.98 -10.52
CA ARG A 16 -16.78 1.63 -9.27
C ARG A 16 -15.83 1.00 -8.26
N ARG A 17 -14.74 0.42 -8.72
CA ARG A 17 -13.75 -0.32 -7.93
C ARG A 17 -12.35 0.26 -8.17
N PHE A 18 -11.52 0.21 -7.14
CA PHE A 18 -10.18 0.79 -7.16
C PHE A 18 -9.15 -0.17 -6.59
N VAL A 19 -7.96 -0.12 -7.14
CA VAL A 19 -6.73 -0.65 -6.54
C VAL A 19 -5.85 0.53 -6.18
N LEU A 20 -5.40 0.58 -4.94
CA LEU A 20 -4.48 1.61 -4.49
C LEU A 20 -3.07 1.04 -4.41
N ILE A 21 -2.12 1.71 -5.04
CA ILE A 21 -0.71 1.31 -5.03
C ILE A 21 0.10 2.47 -4.47
N GLY A 22 0.82 2.22 -3.40
CA GLY A 22 1.80 3.15 -2.84
C GLY A 22 3.22 2.62 -3.05
N PHE A 23 4.16 3.49 -3.46
CA PHE A 23 5.57 3.17 -3.61
C PHE A 23 6.41 4.04 -2.68
N SER A 24 7.38 3.43 -1.98
CA SER A 24 8.30 4.14 -1.10
C SER A 24 7.52 4.99 -0.08
N PHE A 25 7.72 6.29 -0.03
CA PHE A 25 6.94 7.21 0.81
C PHE A 25 5.42 7.06 0.61
N GLY A 26 4.95 6.81 -0.62
CA GLY A 26 3.54 6.52 -0.89
C GLY A 26 3.06 5.23 -0.22
N ALA A 27 3.93 4.23 -0.06
CA ALA A 27 3.64 3.01 0.67
C ALA A 27 3.59 3.24 2.18
N ASP A 28 4.38 4.18 2.71
CA ASP A 28 4.36 4.55 4.13
C ASP A 28 3.11 5.35 4.50
N ALA A 29 2.69 6.26 3.61
CA ALA A 29 1.54 7.12 3.84
C ALA A 29 0.19 6.43 3.61
N LEU A 30 0.12 5.49 2.65
CA LEU A 30 -1.13 4.87 2.22
C LEU A 30 -1.90 4.15 3.35
N PRO A 31 -1.27 3.43 4.31
CA PRO A 31 -1.97 2.84 5.45
C PRO A 31 -2.78 3.84 6.25
N ALA A 32 -2.16 4.94 6.66
CA ALA A 32 -2.82 5.99 7.42
C ALA A 32 -3.93 6.67 6.60
N ILE A 33 -3.69 6.93 5.32
CA ILE A 33 -4.70 7.49 4.41
C ILE A 33 -5.92 6.55 4.31
N TYR A 34 -5.70 5.25 4.06
CA TYR A 34 -6.76 4.26 3.96
C TYR A 34 -7.56 4.13 5.27
N ASN A 35 -6.89 4.04 6.40
CA ASN A 35 -7.52 3.87 7.71
C ASN A 35 -8.42 5.06 8.09
N ASN A 36 -8.15 6.24 7.53
CA ASN A 36 -8.94 7.46 7.72
C ASN A 36 -9.98 7.73 6.61
N LEU A 37 -10.08 6.86 5.58
CA LEU A 37 -11.14 6.98 4.59
C LEU A 37 -12.51 6.61 5.20
N PRO A 38 -13.59 7.30 4.79
CA PRO A 38 -14.96 6.85 5.08
C PRO A 38 -15.20 5.42 4.59
N LEU A 39 -16.07 4.69 5.29
CA LEU A 39 -16.34 3.26 5.03
C LEU A 39 -16.74 3.01 3.56
N ALA A 40 -17.62 3.84 3.00
CA ALA A 40 -18.07 3.70 1.61
C ALA A 40 -16.93 3.77 0.58
N GLN A 41 -15.87 4.57 0.85
CA GLN A 41 -14.68 4.59 0.01
C GLN A 41 -13.82 3.35 0.22
N ARG A 42 -13.62 2.92 1.48
CA ARG A 42 -12.87 1.69 1.78
C ARG A 42 -13.50 0.45 1.14
N ASP A 43 -14.83 0.38 1.10
CA ASP A 43 -15.56 -0.73 0.48
C ASP A 43 -15.37 -0.78 -1.04
N ALA A 44 -15.13 0.36 -1.68
CA ALA A 44 -14.86 0.45 -3.11
C ALA A 44 -13.40 0.09 -3.48
N ILE A 45 -12.54 -0.14 -2.51
CA ILE A 45 -11.15 -0.52 -2.75
C ILE A 45 -11.02 -2.03 -2.68
N ASP A 46 -10.59 -2.65 -3.78
CA ASP A 46 -10.41 -4.10 -3.90
C ASP A 46 -9.06 -4.58 -3.37
N ALA A 47 -8.03 -3.80 -3.59
CA ALA A 47 -6.68 -4.14 -3.14
C ALA A 47 -5.88 -2.90 -2.74
N LEU A 48 -5.00 -3.12 -1.77
CA LEU A 48 -3.96 -2.21 -1.32
C LEU A 48 -2.63 -2.87 -1.63
N VAL A 49 -1.80 -2.21 -2.42
CA VAL A 49 -0.45 -2.69 -2.75
C VAL A 49 0.56 -1.71 -2.19
N LEU A 50 1.40 -2.18 -1.29
CA LEU A 50 2.49 -1.40 -0.71
C LEU A 50 3.80 -1.89 -1.31
N LEU A 51 4.54 -1.02 -1.97
CA LEU A 51 5.81 -1.31 -2.61
C LEU A 51 6.94 -0.69 -1.78
N ASN A 52 7.75 -1.52 -1.15
CA ASN A 52 8.85 -1.14 -0.25
C ASN A 52 8.44 -0.14 0.85
N PRO A 53 7.41 -0.44 1.67
CA PRO A 53 7.14 0.36 2.85
C PRO A 53 8.29 0.22 3.86
N ALA A 54 8.68 1.30 4.51
CA ALA A 54 9.68 1.28 5.57
C ALA A 54 9.09 0.77 6.89
N ARG A 55 9.95 0.23 7.78
CA ARG A 55 9.56 -0.13 9.16
C ARG A 55 9.26 1.07 10.02
N THR A 56 10.01 2.14 9.79
CA THR A 56 9.81 3.44 10.40
C THR A 56 9.66 4.44 9.28
N GLY A 57 8.48 5.03 9.14
CA GLY A 57 8.29 6.18 8.26
C GLY A 57 9.02 7.36 8.88
N SER A 58 10.22 7.67 8.42
CA SER A 58 10.72 9.01 8.58
C SER A 58 9.87 9.90 7.67
N PHE A 59 8.83 10.49 8.24
CA PHE A 59 8.09 11.57 7.61
C PHE A 59 8.97 12.83 7.57
N GLU A 60 10.22 12.69 7.16
CA GLU A 60 11.04 13.81 6.74
C GLU A 60 10.57 14.32 5.36
N ILE A 61 9.28 14.56 5.27
CA ILE A 61 8.88 15.62 4.37
C ILE A 61 9.39 16.91 5.05
N HIS A 62 10.20 17.64 4.34
CA HIS A 62 10.50 19.05 4.62
C HIS A 62 9.21 19.88 4.51
N LEU A 63 8.16 19.46 5.24
CA LEU A 63 6.96 20.24 5.53
C LEU A 63 7.24 21.27 6.63
N GLN A 64 8.52 21.58 6.88
CA GLN A 64 8.92 22.66 7.81
C GLN A 64 8.26 24.00 7.47
N GLY A 65 7.75 24.16 6.25
CA GLY A 65 7.04 25.37 5.87
C GLY A 65 5.51 25.31 6.08
N TRP A 66 4.91 24.12 6.27
CA TRP A 66 3.44 24.02 6.23
C TRP A 66 2.77 23.61 7.54
N LEU A 67 3.43 22.89 8.44
CA LEU A 67 2.82 22.40 9.68
C LEU A 67 3.60 22.69 10.97
N GLY A 68 4.78 23.32 10.93
CA GLY A 68 5.48 23.83 12.12
C GLY A 68 5.79 22.81 13.22
N ARG A 69 5.76 21.50 12.94
CA ARG A 69 6.06 20.42 13.89
C ARG A 69 6.96 19.38 13.24
N THR A 70 8.15 19.23 13.79
CA THR A 70 8.97 18.03 13.60
C THR A 70 8.32 16.90 14.38
N ASN A 71 7.64 15.98 13.70
CA ASN A 71 7.23 14.74 14.34
C ASN A 71 8.41 13.76 14.36
N PRO A 72 8.67 13.09 15.50
CA PRO A 72 9.64 12.01 15.55
C PRO A 72 9.22 10.88 14.58
N ASP A 73 10.19 10.05 14.19
CA ASP A 73 9.95 8.85 13.38
C ASP A 73 8.72 8.09 13.89
N VAL A 74 7.68 8.03 13.08
CA VAL A 74 6.45 7.31 13.43
C VAL A 74 6.61 5.88 12.96
N ALA A 75 6.53 4.93 13.89
CA ALA A 75 6.52 3.51 13.54
C ALA A 75 5.35 3.20 12.60
N SER A 76 5.63 2.57 11.45
CA SER A 76 4.61 2.22 10.45
C SER A 76 3.70 1.08 10.94
N GLY A 77 4.19 0.25 11.85
CA GLY A 77 3.52 -0.95 12.36
C GLY A 77 2.06 -0.75 12.78
N PRO A 78 1.73 0.24 13.63
CA PRO A 78 0.34 0.43 14.07
C PRO A 78 -0.66 0.69 12.94
N GLU A 79 -0.26 1.45 11.92
CA GLU A 79 -1.14 1.72 10.77
C GLU A 79 -1.23 0.52 9.82
N LEU A 80 -0.11 -0.21 9.63
CA LEU A 80 -0.08 -1.46 8.86
C LEU A 80 -0.97 -2.53 9.49
N ALA A 81 -0.90 -2.71 10.81
CA ALA A 81 -1.68 -3.72 11.55
C ALA A 81 -3.21 -3.55 11.40
N ARG A 82 -3.67 -2.33 11.11
CA ARG A 82 -5.10 -2.02 10.93
C ARG A 82 -5.63 -2.29 9.53
N LEU A 83 -4.73 -2.60 8.57
CA LEU A 83 -5.16 -2.87 7.20
C LEU A 83 -5.88 -4.22 7.08
N PRO A 84 -6.90 -4.34 6.22
CA PRO A 84 -7.61 -5.60 6.02
C PRO A 84 -6.71 -6.61 5.30
N ALA A 85 -6.38 -7.73 5.96
CA ALA A 85 -5.51 -8.77 5.44
C ALA A 85 -5.94 -9.29 4.05
N ALA A 86 -7.23 -9.41 3.82
CA ALA A 86 -7.78 -9.89 2.54
C ALA A 86 -7.50 -8.96 1.37
N LYS A 87 -7.25 -7.66 1.62
CA LYS A 87 -7.00 -6.65 0.59
C LYS A 87 -5.53 -6.30 0.44
N LEU A 88 -4.68 -6.58 1.45
CA LEU A 88 -3.30 -6.12 1.47
C LEU A 88 -2.36 -7.06 0.72
N LEU A 89 -1.58 -6.51 -0.21
CA LEU A 89 -0.38 -7.10 -0.80
C LEU A 89 0.82 -6.20 -0.46
N CYS A 90 1.75 -6.73 0.31
CA CYS A 90 2.99 -6.04 0.67
C CYS A 90 4.14 -6.61 -0.14
N VAL A 91 4.80 -5.77 -0.94
CA VAL A 91 5.85 -6.15 -1.89
C VAL A 91 7.16 -5.49 -1.47
N TYR A 92 8.24 -6.25 -1.47
CA TYR A 92 9.55 -5.73 -1.08
C TYR A 92 10.70 -6.43 -1.84
N GLY A 93 11.80 -5.71 -2.01
CA GLY A 93 13.01 -6.24 -2.59
C GLY A 93 13.79 -7.11 -1.61
N THR A 94 14.49 -8.15 -2.11
CA THR A 94 15.30 -9.04 -1.29
C THR A 94 16.37 -8.29 -0.49
N GLU A 95 16.94 -7.24 -1.08
CA GLU A 95 18.02 -6.45 -0.48
C GLU A 95 17.53 -5.53 0.64
N GLU A 96 16.22 -5.21 0.67
CA GLU A 96 15.59 -4.34 1.67
C GLU A 96 14.75 -5.11 2.71
N SER A 97 14.83 -6.42 2.73
CA SER A 97 13.99 -7.26 3.59
C SER A 97 14.11 -6.91 5.09
N ALA A 98 15.30 -6.52 5.55
CA ALA A 98 15.54 -6.13 6.94
C ALA A 98 14.87 -4.81 7.33
N GLU A 99 14.77 -3.88 6.38
CA GLU A 99 14.25 -2.52 6.58
C GLU A 99 12.77 -2.38 6.19
N SER A 100 12.21 -3.40 5.53
CA SER A 100 10.85 -3.35 5.00
C SER A 100 9.79 -3.52 6.09
N GLY A 101 8.78 -2.65 6.06
CA GLY A 101 7.56 -2.80 6.85
C GLY A 101 6.77 -4.08 6.53
N CYS A 102 6.95 -4.67 5.32
CA CYS A 102 6.34 -5.94 4.97
C CYS A 102 6.77 -7.10 5.87
N THR A 103 7.96 -7.05 6.45
CA THR A 103 8.53 -8.11 7.28
C THR A 103 8.19 -7.96 8.77
N LEU A 104 7.49 -6.90 9.16
CA LEU A 104 7.00 -6.75 10.53
C LEU A 104 5.98 -7.85 10.85
N PRO A 105 6.03 -8.45 12.06
CA PRO A 105 5.08 -9.49 12.47
C PRO A 105 3.62 -9.04 12.42
N GLU A 106 3.37 -7.78 12.72
CA GLU A 106 2.04 -7.16 12.74
C GLU A 106 1.49 -6.81 11.35
N THR A 107 2.33 -6.82 10.29
CA THR A 107 1.84 -6.52 8.92
C THR A 107 1.00 -7.68 8.39
N PRO A 108 -0.31 -7.47 8.19
CA PRO A 108 -1.21 -8.53 7.74
C PRO A 108 -1.11 -8.78 6.24
N GLY A 109 -1.88 -9.74 5.75
CA GLY A 109 -2.09 -9.97 4.31
C GLY A 109 -0.96 -10.73 3.63
N GLY A 110 -0.99 -10.67 2.30
CA GLY A 110 0.00 -11.36 1.49
C GLY A 110 1.28 -10.59 1.33
N LYS A 111 2.36 -11.33 1.27
CA LYS A 111 3.71 -10.80 1.10
C LYS A 111 4.29 -11.34 -0.20
N LEU A 112 4.93 -10.47 -0.96
CA LEU A 112 5.61 -10.81 -2.20
C LEU A 112 7.03 -10.25 -2.14
N MET A 113 8.01 -11.13 -2.06
CA MET A 113 9.41 -10.78 -2.16
C MET A 113 9.87 -10.92 -3.61
N LEU A 114 10.54 -9.92 -4.13
CA LEU A 114 11.09 -9.88 -5.48
C LEU A 114 12.61 -9.64 -5.45
N PRO A 115 13.35 -10.06 -6.47
CA PRO A 115 14.78 -9.74 -6.58
C PRO A 115 15.04 -8.23 -6.57
N GLY A 116 16.25 -7.87 -6.12
CA GLY A 116 16.77 -6.51 -6.12
C GLY A 116 16.44 -5.71 -4.86
N GLY A 117 16.77 -4.42 -4.94
CA GLY A 117 16.54 -3.44 -3.87
C GLY A 117 15.30 -2.61 -4.10
N HIS A 118 15.39 -1.32 -3.80
CA HIS A 118 14.27 -0.36 -3.78
C HIS A 118 13.50 -0.27 -5.12
N HIS A 119 14.20 -0.46 -6.22
CA HIS A 119 13.66 -0.36 -7.58
C HIS A 119 13.50 -1.73 -8.28
N TYR A 120 13.57 -2.87 -7.54
CA TYR A 120 13.32 -4.22 -8.08
C TYR A 120 14.14 -4.51 -9.36
N ASP A 121 15.46 -4.22 -9.32
CA ASP A 121 16.38 -4.32 -10.47
C ASP A 121 15.90 -3.57 -11.74
N ASN A 122 15.01 -2.60 -11.58
CA ASN A 122 14.35 -1.85 -12.64
C ASN A 122 13.51 -2.72 -13.60
N ASP A 123 13.17 -3.95 -13.21
CA ASP A 123 12.28 -4.84 -13.97
C ASP A 123 10.80 -4.53 -13.66
N TYR A 124 10.37 -3.33 -14.00
CA TYR A 124 8.99 -2.86 -13.77
C TYR A 124 7.92 -3.68 -14.50
N PRO A 125 8.15 -4.20 -15.74
CA PRO A 125 7.20 -5.11 -16.37
C PRO A 125 6.92 -6.35 -15.53
N LYS A 126 7.95 -7.00 -15.02
CA LYS A 126 7.83 -8.17 -14.16
C LYS A 126 7.18 -7.85 -12.82
N LEU A 127 7.51 -6.69 -12.23
CA LEU A 127 6.84 -6.20 -11.03
C LEU A 127 5.32 -6.08 -11.26
N ALA A 128 4.91 -5.44 -12.37
CA ALA A 128 3.51 -5.27 -12.72
C ALA A 128 2.79 -6.61 -12.94
N GLU A 129 3.39 -7.55 -13.68
CA GLU A 129 2.85 -8.90 -13.89
C GLU A 129 2.61 -9.63 -12.57
N ARG A 130 3.57 -9.57 -11.66
CA ARG A 130 3.49 -10.24 -10.35
C ARG A 130 2.41 -9.63 -9.47
N ILE A 131 2.27 -8.30 -9.47
CA ILE A 131 1.20 -7.60 -8.74
C ILE A 131 -0.18 -7.99 -9.29
N ILE A 132 -0.35 -7.93 -10.61
CA ILE A 132 -1.63 -8.26 -11.28
C ILE A 132 -2.00 -9.73 -11.00
N ALA A 133 -1.07 -10.66 -11.14
CA ALA A 133 -1.29 -12.07 -10.86
C ALA A 133 -1.72 -12.29 -9.39
N ALA A 134 -1.06 -11.62 -8.44
CA ALA A 134 -1.39 -11.72 -7.02
C ALA A 134 -2.76 -11.12 -6.67
N ILE A 135 -3.18 -10.05 -7.34
CA ILE A 135 -4.51 -9.45 -7.15
C ILE A 135 -5.58 -10.40 -7.71
N ASN A 136 -5.40 -10.91 -8.95
CA ASN A 136 -6.36 -11.77 -9.62
C ASN A 136 -6.59 -13.08 -8.86
N SER A 137 -5.53 -13.74 -8.39
CA SER A 137 -5.64 -14.98 -7.63
C SER A 137 -6.46 -14.84 -6.33
N ARG A 138 -6.42 -13.67 -5.70
CA ARG A 138 -7.21 -13.37 -4.50
C ARG A 138 -8.68 -13.15 -4.81
N GLN A 139 -8.98 -12.50 -5.92
CA GLN A 139 -10.37 -12.29 -6.35
C GLN A 139 -11.06 -13.61 -6.67
N GLU A 140 -10.36 -14.55 -7.30
CA GLU A 140 -10.85 -15.91 -7.58
C GLU A 140 -11.15 -16.68 -6.29
N THR A 141 -10.27 -16.59 -5.28
CA THR A 141 -10.48 -17.27 -3.99
C THR A 141 -11.71 -16.74 -3.26
N VAL A 142 -11.95 -15.42 -3.32
CA VAL A 142 -13.13 -14.80 -2.69
C VAL A 142 -14.43 -15.17 -3.41
N GLN A 143 -14.40 -15.37 -4.73
CA GLN A 143 -15.57 -15.79 -5.51
C GLN A 143 -15.89 -17.27 -5.34
N ALA A 144 -14.88 -18.13 -5.22
CA ALA A 144 -15.06 -19.58 -5.02
C ALA A 144 -15.57 -19.95 -3.61
N GLY A 145 -15.46 -19.06 -2.64
CA GLY A 145 -15.92 -19.25 -1.26
C GLY A 145 -17.34 -18.74 -0.96
N LYS A 146 -18.06 -18.27 -1.98
CA LYS A 146 -19.48 -17.87 -1.91
C LYS A 146 -20.38 -18.89 -2.57
#